data_5bff5170c33f541205d29884cb8a7e4c
#
_entry.id   5bff5170c33f541205d29884cb8a7e4c
#
_cell.length_a   1.000
_cell.length_b   1.000
_cell.length_c   1.000
_cell.angle_alpha   90.00
_cell.angle_beta   90.00
_cell.angle_gamma   90.00
#
_symmetry.space_group_name_H-M   'P 1'
#
loop_
_entity.id
_entity.type
_entity.pdbx_description
1 polymer ?
#
loop_
_entity_poly.entity_id
_entity_poly.type
_entity_poly.pdbx_seq_one_letter_code
_entity_poly.pdbx_strand_id
1 'polypeptide(L)'
;MHKLDRNMPCWCGSGKKYKHCHFDFDEKLDDMHRRGAVVPTHDMIKTEAQIAGIRESAKINVAVLDYVAAHIRAGISTAEIDRWVYEQTTAMGGIPAPLNYEGFPKSVCTSIDDQVCHGIPSEDDILCNGDIINVDCSTIYKGFYSDSSRMFIIGETTPEKKKLVEVARECVMAGLEQVKPWGFLGDMGQAV
;
A
#
# COMPACT_ATOMS: atom_id res chain seq x y z
N MET A 1 2.07 -27.78 -2.27
CA MET A 1 2.16 -27.23 -3.66
C MET A 1 2.26 -28.38 -4.66
N HIS A 2 1.66 -28.29 -5.86
CA HIS A 2 1.90 -29.28 -6.92
C HIS A 2 3.36 -29.18 -7.35
N LYS A 3 4.16 -30.24 -7.11
CA LYS A 3 5.54 -30.30 -7.61
C LYS A 3 5.54 -30.44 -9.13
N LEU A 4 6.13 -29.46 -9.80
CA LEU A 4 6.43 -29.58 -11.23
C LEU A 4 7.51 -30.63 -11.47
N ASP A 5 7.46 -31.29 -12.63
CA ASP A 5 8.58 -32.12 -13.06
C ASP A 5 9.84 -31.23 -13.24
N ARG A 6 10.98 -31.70 -12.77
CA ARG A 6 12.26 -30.97 -12.75
C ARG A 6 12.70 -30.45 -14.12
N ASN A 7 12.26 -31.09 -15.20
CA ASN A 7 12.64 -30.75 -16.57
C ASN A 7 11.61 -29.84 -17.27
N MET A 8 10.42 -29.63 -16.69
CA MET A 8 9.39 -28.73 -17.22
C MET A 8 9.85 -27.25 -17.17
N PRO A 9 9.26 -26.37 -18.01
CA PRO A 9 9.46 -24.93 -17.87
C PRO A 9 9.06 -24.46 -16.46
N CYS A 10 9.83 -23.53 -15.91
CA CYS A 10 9.55 -23.00 -14.58
C CYS A 10 8.24 -22.19 -14.57
N TRP A 11 7.50 -22.29 -13.49
CA TRP A 11 6.23 -21.57 -13.28
C TRP A 11 6.38 -20.03 -13.36
N CYS A 12 7.57 -19.49 -13.12
CA CYS A 12 7.81 -18.04 -13.17
C CYS A 12 7.85 -17.43 -14.58
N GLY A 13 7.70 -18.25 -15.63
CA GLY A 13 7.69 -17.75 -17.02
C GLY A 13 9.06 -17.39 -17.58
N SER A 14 10.17 -17.69 -16.87
CA SER A 14 11.54 -17.36 -17.31
C SER A 14 12.04 -18.17 -18.53
N GLY A 15 11.30 -19.20 -18.96
CA GLY A 15 11.72 -20.14 -19.99
C GLY A 15 12.79 -21.15 -19.56
N LYS A 16 13.36 -20.99 -18.36
CA LYS A 16 14.34 -21.95 -17.79
C LYS A 16 13.64 -23.22 -17.33
N LYS A 17 14.37 -24.36 -17.33
CA LYS A 17 13.87 -25.58 -16.68
C LYS A 17 13.72 -25.34 -15.18
N TYR A 18 12.67 -25.90 -14.58
CA TYR A 18 12.35 -25.75 -13.16
C TYR A 18 13.54 -26.07 -12.24
N LYS A 19 14.26 -27.16 -12.48
CA LYS A 19 15.46 -27.57 -11.71
C LYS A 19 16.61 -26.55 -11.69
N HIS A 20 16.63 -25.62 -12.68
CA HIS A 20 17.66 -24.59 -12.81
C HIS A 20 17.10 -23.19 -12.51
N CYS A 21 15.92 -23.12 -11.90
CA CYS A 21 15.24 -21.87 -11.60
C CYS A 21 14.71 -21.85 -10.16
N HIS A 22 13.50 -22.34 -9.93
CA HIS A 22 12.83 -22.23 -8.63
C HIS A 22 12.72 -23.57 -7.86
N PHE A 23 13.39 -24.63 -8.29
CA PHE A 23 13.33 -25.92 -7.60
C PHE A 23 13.78 -25.83 -6.12
N ASP A 24 14.95 -25.27 -5.87
CA ASP A 24 15.50 -25.14 -4.51
C ASP A 24 14.67 -24.15 -3.65
N PHE A 25 14.09 -23.13 -4.29
CA PHE A 25 13.19 -22.20 -3.64
C PHE A 25 11.90 -22.91 -3.17
N ASP A 26 11.27 -23.71 -4.02
CA ASP A 26 10.07 -24.45 -3.69
C ASP A 26 10.34 -25.57 -2.67
N GLU A 27 11.49 -26.25 -2.74
CA GLU A 27 11.89 -27.22 -1.72
C GLU A 27 12.02 -26.58 -0.33
N LYS A 28 12.53 -25.33 -0.27
CA LYS A 28 12.60 -24.58 0.98
C LYS A 28 11.22 -24.17 1.50
N LEU A 29 10.32 -23.74 0.62
CA LEU A 29 8.92 -23.46 1.00
C LEU A 29 8.20 -24.72 1.52
N ASP A 30 8.38 -25.86 0.83
CA ASP A 30 7.83 -27.14 1.28
C ASP A 30 8.37 -27.57 2.66
N ASP A 31 9.64 -27.32 2.94
CA ASP A 31 10.22 -27.58 4.25
C ASP A 31 9.61 -26.69 5.34
N MET A 32 9.45 -25.39 5.07
CA MET A 32 8.77 -24.47 5.99
C MET A 32 7.30 -24.87 6.22
N HIS A 33 6.59 -25.27 5.16
CA HIS A 33 5.22 -25.76 5.28
C HIS A 33 5.13 -27.02 6.16
N ARG A 34 6.04 -27.99 5.97
CA ARG A 34 6.09 -29.20 6.82
C ARG A 34 6.34 -28.88 8.30
N ARG A 35 7.02 -27.76 8.58
CA ARG A 35 7.24 -27.25 9.95
C ARG A 35 6.05 -26.45 10.50
N GLY A 36 4.93 -26.37 9.75
CA GLY A 36 3.71 -25.70 10.18
C GLY A 36 3.60 -24.23 9.76
N ALA A 37 4.52 -23.70 8.97
CA ALA A 37 4.42 -22.34 8.45
C ALA A 37 3.37 -22.24 7.33
N VAL A 38 2.63 -21.15 7.29
CA VAL A 38 1.83 -20.76 6.12
C VAL A 38 2.78 -20.17 5.09
N VAL A 39 2.81 -20.74 3.89
CA VAL A 39 3.69 -20.32 2.81
C VAL A 39 2.89 -19.72 1.65
N PRO A 40 3.47 -18.77 0.88
CA PRO A 40 2.78 -18.18 -0.26
C PRO A 40 2.60 -19.20 -1.38
N THR A 41 1.51 -19.07 -2.13
CA THR A 41 1.29 -19.76 -3.41
C THR A 41 2.08 -19.08 -4.53
N HIS A 42 2.32 -19.80 -5.66
CA HIS A 42 3.14 -19.24 -6.76
C HIS A 42 2.56 -17.95 -7.36
N ASP A 43 1.25 -17.79 -7.40
CA ASP A 43 0.56 -16.60 -7.90
C ASP A 43 0.78 -15.36 -6.98
N MET A 44 1.08 -15.58 -5.70
CA MET A 44 1.44 -14.51 -4.78
C MET A 44 2.87 -14.01 -4.98
N ILE A 45 3.76 -14.83 -5.56
CA ILE A 45 5.17 -14.49 -5.79
C ILE A 45 5.29 -13.70 -7.09
N LYS A 46 5.71 -12.45 -6.97
CA LYS A 46 5.77 -11.54 -8.13
C LYS A 46 7.07 -11.72 -8.93
N THR A 47 6.93 -11.70 -10.24
CA THR A 47 8.06 -11.63 -11.18
C THR A 47 8.66 -10.23 -11.21
N GLU A 48 9.89 -10.08 -11.70
CA GLU A 48 10.55 -8.78 -11.89
C GLU A 48 9.70 -7.81 -12.75
N ALA A 49 9.03 -8.31 -13.78
CA ALA A 49 8.15 -7.52 -14.62
C ALA A 49 6.92 -7.00 -13.85
N GLN A 50 6.33 -7.83 -12.99
CA GLN A 50 5.22 -7.43 -12.14
C GLN A 50 5.66 -6.41 -11.08
N ILE A 51 6.84 -6.62 -10.47
CA ILE A 51 7.43 -5.66 -9.53
C ILE A 51 7.67 -4.30 -10.21
N ALA A 52 8.20 -4.30 -11.43
CA ALA A 52 8.38 -3.08 -12.22
C ALA A 52 7.03 -2.38 -12.47
N GLY A 53 5.99 -3.11 -12.83
CA GLY A 53 4.64 -2.56 -13.00
C GLY A 53 4.06 -1.94 -11.73
N ILE A 54 4.23 -2.61 -10.57
CA ILE A 54 3.82 -2.07 -9.27
C ILE A 54 4.58 -0.78 -8.94
N ARG A 55 5.88 -0.73 -9.22
CA ARG A 55 6.69 0.49 -9.03
C ARG A 55 6.23 1.65 -9.90
N GLU A 56 5.83 1.41 -11.15
CA GLU A 56 5.27 2.46 -12.00
C GLU A 56 3.94 3.00 -11.46
N SER A 57 3.05 2.13 -10.97
CA SER A 57 1.83 2.55 -10.27
C SER A 57 2.16 3.38 -9.01
N ALA A 58 3.14 2.94 -8.22
CA ALA A 58 3.55 3.62 -7.00
C ALA A 58 4.10 5.04 -7.25
N LYS A 59 4.74 5.29 -8.38
CA LYS A 59 5.19 6.65 -8.74
C LYS A 59 4.03 7.63 -8.89
N ILE A 60 2.92 7.18 -9.48
CA ILE A 60 1.70 7.99 -9.58
C ILE A 60 1.15 8.25 -8.18
N ASN A 61 1.02 7.20 -7.37
CA ASN A 61 0.47 7.29 -6.03
C ASN A 61 1.25 8.27 -5.13
N VAL A 62 2.59 8.21 -5.18
CA VAL A 62 3.47 9.14 -4.44
C VAL A 62 3.30 10.57 -4.96
N ALA A 63 3.27 10.77 -6.27
CA ALA A 63 3.09 12.11 -6.85
C ALA A 63 1.75 12.74 -6.47
N VAL A 64 0.67 11.94 -6.39
CA VAL A 64 -0.64 12.40 -5.89
C VAL A 64 -0.56 12.85 -4.44
N LEU A 65 0.07 12.05 -3.58
CA LEU A 65 0.27 12.43 -2.16
C LEU A 65 1.16 13.66 -2.00
N ASP A 66 2.16 13.85 -2.87
CA ASP A 66 2.99 15.06 -2.89
C ASP A 66 2.18 16.29 -3.31
N TYR A 67 1.28 16.13 -4.28
CA TYR A 67 0.35 17.20 -4.66
C TYR A 67 -0.58 17.58 -3.50
N VAL A 68 -1.16 16.59 -2.82
CA VAL A 68 -1.98 16.81 -1.62
C VAL A 68 -1.17 17.55 -0.56
N ALA A 69 0.07 17.11 -0.30
CA ALA A 69 0.97 17.74 0.68
C ALA A 69 1.23 19.22 0.40
N ALA A 70 1.31 19.61 -0.86
CA ALA A 70 1.54 20.99 -1.27
C ALA A 70 0.30 21.90 -1.14
N HIS A 71 -0.91 21.33 -1.03
CA HIS A 71 -2.17 22.10 -1.10
C HIS A 71 -3.03 21.97 0.16
N ILE A 72 -2.86 20.91 0.96
CA ILE A 72 -3.65 20.66 2.15
C ILE A 72 -3.47 21.75 3.20
N ARG A 73 -4.58 22.26 3.73
CA ARG A 73 -4.60 23.34 4.74
C ARG A 73 -5.95 23.39 5.45
N ALA A 74 -6.01 24.14 6.54
CA ALA A 74 -7.29 24.46 7.17
C ALA A 74 -8.23 25.18 6.20
N GLY A 75 -9.53 24.95 6.35
CA GLY A 75 -10.59 25.56 5.59
C GLY A 75 -10.97 24.87 4.29
N ILE A 76 -10.28 23.80 3.88
CA ILE A 76 -10.70 22.96 2.76
C ILE A 76 -11.56 21.79 3.23
N SER A 77 -12.45 21.30 2.37
CA SER A 77 -13.20 20.08 2.64
C SER A 77 -12.40 18.83 2.27
N THR A 78 -12.73 17.69 2.86
CA THR A 78 -12.18 16.40 2.43
C THR A 78 -12.63 16.03 1.02
N ALA A 79 -13.79 16.50 0.57
CA ALA A 79 -14.23 16.38 -0.83
C ALA A 79 -13.31 17.12 -1.81
N GLU A 80 -12.67 18.22 -1.39
CA GLU A 80 -11.66 18.90 -2.22
C GLU A 80 -10.41 18.04 -2.38
N ILE A 81 -9.99 17.33 -1.34
CA ILE A 81 -8.89 16.35 -1.40
C ILE A 81 -9.26 15.20 -2.37
N ASP A 82 -10.48 14.67 -2.29
CA ASP A 82 -10.99 13.64 -3.20
C ASP A 82 -10.91 14.09 -4.67
N ARG A 83 -11.34 15.32 -4.96
CA ARG A 83 -11.23 15.91 -6.30
C ARG A 83 -9.79 15.97 -6.78
N TRP A 84 -8.85 16.44 -5.94
CA TRP A 84 -7.43 16.49 -6.31
C TRP A 84 -6.85 15.11 -6.59
N VAL A 85 -7.15 14.13 -5.75
CA VAL A 85 -6.69 12.76 -5.94
C VAL A 85 -7.22 12.19 -7.25
N TYR A 86 -8.51 12.38 -7.54
CA TYR A 86 -9.10 11.94 -8.81
C TYR A 86 -8.43 12.60 -10.02
N GLU A 87 -8.33 13.93 -10.02
CA GLU A 87 -7.77 14.71 -11.13
C GLU A 87 -6.31 14.37 -11.38
N GLN A 88 -5.48 14.32 -10.34
CA GLN A 88 -4.04 14.02 -10.47
C GLN A 88 -3.81 12.57 -10.91
N THR A 89 -4.52 11.62 -10.32
CA THR A 89 -4.39 10.20 -10.69
C THR A 89 -4.77 9.99 -12.15
N THR A 90 -5.90 10.54 -12.60
CA THR A 90 -6.40 10.37 -13.97
C THR A 90 -5.55 11.13 -15.00
N ALA A 91 -5.05 12.31 -14.66
CA ALA A 91 -4.13 13.07 -15.51
C ALA A 91 -2.83 12.31 -15.80
N MET A 92 -2.37 11.48 -14.88
CA MET A 92 -1.20 10.60 -15.06
C MET A 92 -1.55 9.23 -15.67
N GLY A 93 -2.80 9.02 -16.09
CA GLY A 93 -3.28 7.78 -16.71
C GLY A 93 -3.55 6.64 -15.72
N GLY A 94 -3.56 6.92 -14.43
CA GLY A 94 -3.98 6.00 -13.39
C GLY A 94 -5.49 5.99 -13.18
N ILE A 95 -5.95 5.04 -12.38
CA ILE A 95 -7.34 4.93 -11.92
C ILE A 95 -7.30 4.89 -10.39
N PRO A 96 -8.04 5.75 -9.69
CA PRO A 96 -8.19 5.62 -8.23
C PRO A 96 -8.86 4.28 -7.89
N ALA A 97 -8.14 3.41 -7.18
CA ALA A 97 -8.61 2.06 -6.92
C ALA A 97 -9.83 2.00 -5.98
N PRO A 98 -10.00 2.90 -5.00
CA PRO A 98 -11.16 2.87 -4.12
C PRO A 98 -12.48 3.18 -4.83
N LEU A 99 -12.45 3.99 -5.90
CA LEU A 99 -13.65 4.48 -6.57
C LEU A 99 -14.48 3.33 -7.14
N ASN A 100 -15.70 3.19 -6.66
CA ASN A 100 -16.66 2.12 -6.97
C ASN A 100 -16.25 0.71 -6.49
N TYR A 101 -15.16 0.58 -5.71
CA TYR A 101 -14.81 -0.70 -5.12
C TYR A 101 -15.80 -1.04 -4.00
N GLU A 102 -16.53 -2.15 -4.14
CA GLU A 102 -17.58 -2.59 -3.22
C GLU A 102 -18.60 -1.49 -2.84
N GLY A 103 -18.83 -0.54 -3.76
CA GLY A 103 -19.76 0.57 -3.54
C GLY A 103 -19.16 1.80 -2.87
N PHE A 104 -17.83 1.84 -2.62
CA PHE A 104 -17.18 3.03 -2.10
C PHE A 104 -17.27 4.19 -3.10
N PRO A 105 -17.79 5.38 -2.71
CA PRO A 105 -18.22 6.40 -3.68
C PRO A 105 -17.11 7.40 -4.06
N LYS A 106 -15.89 7.27 -3.50
CA LYS A 106 -14.83 8.27 -3.57
C LYS A 106 -13.51 7.69 -4.05
N SER A 107 -12.58 8.57 -4.43
CA SER A 107 -11.27 8.21 -5.01
C SER A 107 -10.18 7.97 -3.97
N VAL A 108 -10.43 8.33 -2.72
CA VAL A 108 -9.47 8.33 -1.62
C VAL A 108 -10.21 8.12 -0.31
N CYS A 109 -9.54 7.58 0.69
CA CYS A 109 -10.03 7.62 2.07
C CYS A 109 -9.37 8.79 2.82
N THR A 110 -10.19 9.53 3.59
CA THR A 110 -9.73 10.65 4.43
C THR A 110 -10.24 10.45 5.85
N SER A 111 -9.33 10.25 6.79
CA SER A 111 -9.69 9.94 8.17
C SER A 111 -9.12 11.01 9.11
N ILE A 112 -10.02 11.81 9.71
CA ILE A 112 -9.68 12.93 10.59
C ILE A 112 -9.73 12.48 12.03
N ASP A 113 -8.73 12.85 12.82
CA ASP A 113 -8.63 12.68 14.27
C ASP A 113 -8.96 11.26 14.75
N ASP A 114 -10.17 11.01 15.26
CA ASP A 114 -10.59 9.74 15.84
C ASP A 114 -11.20 8.76 14.81
N GLN A 115 -11.30 9.13 13.55
CA GLN A 115 -11.63 8.21 12.47
C GLN A 115 -10.47 7.24 12.25
N VAL A 116 -10.67 5.96 12.55
CA VAL A 116 -9.60 4.95 12.50
C VAL A 116 -9.09 4.73 11.07
N CYS A 117 -9.99 4.54 10.10
CA CYS A 117 -9.68 4.34 8.68
C CYS A 117 -10.94 4.48 7.82
N HIS A 118 -10.75 4.48 6.48
CA HIS A 118 -11.80 4.46 5.46
C HIS A 118 -12.83 5.59 5.58
N GLY A 119 -12.44 6.75 6.11
CA GLY A 119 -13.29 7.94 6.11
C GLY A 119 -13.69 8.32 4.68
N ILE A 120 -14.98 8.60 4.47
CA ILE A 120 -15.54 8.95 3.15
C ILE A 120 -15.47 10.46 2.98
N PRO A 121 -14.71 10.98 1.99
CA PRO A 121 -14.65 12.42 1.72
C PRO A 121 -16.01 13.08 1.58
N SER A 122 -16.21 14.22 2.26
CA SER A 122 -17.45 14.98 2.32
C SER A 122 -17.20 16.49 2.17
N GLU A 123 -18.17 17.22 1.63
CA GLU A 123 -18.15 18.69 1.63
C GLU A 123 -18.35 19.27 3.03
N ASP A 124 -18.97 18.52 3.93
CA ASP A 124 -19.25 18.95 5.31
C ASP A 124 -18.04 18.75 6.24
N ASP A 125 -17.08 17.90 5.87
CA ASP A 125 -15.86 17.63 6.64
C ASP A 125 -14.77 18.65 6.30
N ILE A 126 -14.80 19.79 6.96
CA ILE A 126 -13.86 20.89 6.76
C ILE A 126 -12.68 20.76 7.71
N LEU A 127 -11.47 20.75 7.18
CA LEU A 127 -10.25 20.70 7.98
C LEU A 127 -10.08 21.95 8.82
N CYS A 128 -9.81 21.77 10.10
CA CYS A 128 -9.56 22.83 11.06
C CYS A 128 -8.09 22.87 11.49
N ASN A 129 -7.67 24.04 11.98
CA ASN A 129 -6.34 24.13 12.60
C ASN A 129 -6.29 23.23 13.84
N GLY A 130 -5.29 22.37 13.91
CA GLY A 130 -5.12 21.40 14.99
C GLY A 130 -5.57 19.99 14.65
N ASP A 131 -6.22 19.76 13.52
CA ASP A 131 -6.56 18.41 13.05
C ASP A 131 -5.33 17.63 12.61
N ILE A 132 -5.41 16.32 12.78
CA ILE A 132 -4.55 15.36 12.06
C ILE A 132 -5.42 14.58 11.10
N ILE A 133 -4.92 14.32 9.90
CA ILE A 133 -5.67 13.59 8.88
C ILE A 133 -4.78 12.57 8.18
N ASN A 134 -5.29 11.34 8.04
CA ASN A 134 -4.72 10.35 7.13
C ASN A 134 -5.37 10.50 5.76
N VAL A 135 -4.55 10.64 4.72
CA VAL A 135 -4.98 10.58 3.32
C VAL A 135 -4.42 9.31 2.72
N ASP A 136 -5.33 8.40 2.35
CA ASP A 136 -5.00 7.04 1.94
C ASP A 136 -5.39 6.81 0.47
N CYS A 137 -4.37 6.73 -0.37
CA CYS A 137 -4.48 6.65 -1.82
C CYS A 137 -4.09 5.27 -2.33
N SER A 138 -4.96 4.68 -3.14
CA SER A 138 -4.63 3.48 -3.91
C SER A 138 -4.81 3.75 -5.40
N THR A 139 -3.84 3.34 -6.21
CA THR A 139 -3.81 3.60 -7.66
C THR A 139 -3.71 2.31 -8.46
N ILE A 140 -4.48 2.21 -9.53
CA ILE A 140 -4.32 1.18 -10.55
C ILE A 140 -3.68 1.82 -11.78
N TYR A 141 -2.54 1.29 -12.23
CA TYR A 141 -1.90 1.71 -13.47
C TYR A 141 -1.50 0.50 -14.31
N LYS A 142 -2.02 0.40 -15.53
CA LYS A 142 -1.79 -0.74 -16.45
C LYS A 142 -2.06 -2.11 -15.79
N GLY A 143 -3.06 -2.18 -14.92
CA GLY A 143 -3.43 -3.40 -14.19
C GLY A 143 -2.60 -3.70 -12.94
N PHE A 144 -1.65 -2.85 -12.57
CA PHE A 144 -0.87 -2.97 -11.33
C PHE A 144 -1.36 -2.01 -10.26
N TYR A 145 -1.46 -2.51 -9.04
CA TYR A 145 -1.93 -1.75 -7.89
C TYR A 145 -0.75 -1.21 -7.09
N SER A 146 -0.92 -0.01 -6.56
CA SER A 146 -0.09 0.55 -5.51
C SER A 146 -0.97 1.19 -4.46
N ASP A 147 -0.50 1.18 -3.23
CA ASP A 147 -1.22 1.66 -2.08
C ASP A 147 -0.26 2.34 -1.12
N SER A 148 -0.62 3.52 -0.64
CA SER A 148 0.12 4.25 0.38
C SER A 148 -0.69 5.36 0.99
N SER A 149 -0.43 5.65 2.26
CA SER A 149 -1.07 6.73 2.97
C SER A 149 -0.06 7.70 3.56
N ARG A 150 -0.54 8.91 3.88
CA ARG A 150 0.27 9.91 4.56
C ARG A 150 -0.56 10.64 5.61
N MET A 151 0.04 10.81 6.79
CA MET A 151 -0.51 11.67 7.83
C MET A 151 -0.12 13.13 7.60
N PHE A 152 -1.07 14.02 7.79
CA PHE A 152 -0.88 15.46 7.76
C PHE A 152 -1.33 16.08 9.08
N ILE A 153 -0.58 17.07 9.55
CA ILE A 153 -0.95 17.91 10.69
C ILE A 153 -1.38 19.26 10.11
N ILE A 154 -2.59 19.69 10.40
CA ILE A 154 -3.14 20.92 9.87
C ILE A 154 -2.84 22.08 10.83
N GLY A 155 -1.88 22.91 10.45
CA GLY A 155 -1.42 24.02 11.28
C GLY A 155 -0.75 23.57 12.58
N GLU A 156 -1.13 24.18 13.70
CA GLU A 156 -0.61 23.83 15.02
C GLU A 156 -1.58 22.89 15.74
N THR A 157 -1.05 21.79 16.28
CA THR A 157 -1.84 20.77 17.00
C THR A 157 -1.26 20.49 18.38
N THR A 158 -1.97 19.68 19.18
CA THR A 158 -1.54 19.35 20.54
C THR A 158 -0.31 18.43 20.55
N PRO A 159 0.48 18.44 21.64
CA PRO A 159 1.61 17.52 21.80
C PRO A 159 1.21 16.05 21.67
N GLU A 160 0.01 15.68 22.14
CA GLU A 160 -0.52 14.31 22.09
C GLU A 160 -0.76 13.86 20.64
N LYS A 161 -1.40 14.69 19.81
CA LYS A 161 -1.62 14.42 18.39
C LYS A 161 -0.30 14.32 17.62
N LYS A 162 0.67 15.24 17.91
CA LYS A 162 2.01 15.15 17.33
C LYS A 162 2.68 13.84 17.68
N LYS A 163 2.64 13.46 18.96
CA LYS A 163 3.23 12.20 19.43
C LYS A 163 2.58 10.99 18.78
N LEU A 164 1.26 11.01 18.59
CA LEU A 164 0.54 9.94 17.91
C LEU A 164 1.05 9.76 16.47
N VAL A 165 1.15 10.84 15.71
CA VAL A 165 1.64 10.80 14.31
C VAL A 165 3.10 10.31 14.24
N GLU A 166 3.96 10.76 15.16
CA GLU A 166 5.36 10.32 15.24
C GLU A 166 5.45 8.82 15.54
N VAL A 167 4.73 8.34 16.57
CA VAL A 167 4.74 6.93 16.96
C VAL A 167 4.16 6.05 15.86
N ALA A 168 3.07 6.46 15.20
CA ALA A 168 2.53 5.74 14.05
C ALA A 168 3.57 5.56 12.93
N ARG A 169 4.34 6.61 12.64
CA ARG A 169 5.45 6.55 11.67
C ARG A 169 6.57 5.62 12.15
N GLU A 170 6.96 5.70 13.42
CA GLU A 170 7.96 4.81 14.02
C GLU A 170 7.53 3.35 13.91
N CYS A 171 6.25 3.04 14.18
CA CYS A 171 5.67 1.70 14.03
C CYS A 171 5.81 1.18 12.60
N VAL A 172 5.46 1.99 11.59
CA VAL A 172 5.62 1.61 10.18
C VAL A 172 7.08 1.29 9.86
N MET A 173 8.02 2.14 10.31
CA MET A 173 9.45 1.92 10.06
C MET A 173 9.99 0.70 10.78
N ALA A 174 9.60 0.49 12.04
CA ALA A 174 9.98 -0.70 12.81
C ALA A 174 9.48 -2.00 12.15
N GLY A 175 8.23 -1.99 11.66
CA GLY A 175 7.68 -3.10 10.91
C GLY A 175 8.43 -3.35 9.60
N LEU A 176 8.73 -2.30 8.85
CA LEU A 176 9.44 -2.40 7.57
C LEU A 176 10.86 -2.98 7.74
N GLU A 177 11.57 -2.65 8.80
CA GLU A 177 12.90 -3.20 9.10
C GLU A 177 12.89 -4.72 9.31
N GLN A 178 11.75 -5.31 9.64
CA GLN A 178 11.60 -6.76 9.79
C GLN A 178 11.31 -7.48 8.46
N VAL A 179 11.01 -6.75 7.39
CA VAL A 179 10.75 -7.35 6.07
C VAL A 179 12.07 -7.83 5.47
N LYS A 180 12.34 -9.11 5.63
CA LYS A 180 13.57 -9.77 5.18
C LYS A 180 13.23 -11.02 4.37
N PRO A 181 14.06 -11.41 3.39
CA PRO A 181 13.88 -12.69 2.71
C PRO A 181 13.79 -13.85 3.71
N TRP A 182 12.75 -14.67 3.59
CA TRP A 182 12.49 -15.82 4.47
C TRP A 182 12.09 -15.49 5.92
N GLY A 183 11.79 -14.22 6.23
CA GLY A 183 11.16 -13.81 7.48
C GLY A 183 9.66 -14.13 7.50
N PHE A 184 9.02 -13.92 8.62
CA PHE A 184 7.60 -14.14 8.82
C PHE A 184 6.83 -12.82 8.87
N LEU A 185 5.59 -12.80 8.40
CA LEU A 185 4.71 -11.63 8.56
C LEU A 185 4.50 -11.27 10.04
N GLY A 186 4.51 -12.29 10.92
CA GLY A 186 4.40 -12.07 12.36
C GLY A 186 5.56 -11.26 12.96
N ASP A 187 6.76 -11.32 12.36
CA ASP A 187 7.92 -10.55 12.84
C ASP A 187 7.65 -9.05 12.71
N MET A 188 7.01 -8.64 11.60
CA MET A 188 6.58 -7.25 11.37
C MET A 188 5.53 -6.82 12.41
N GLY A 189 4.50 -7.62 12.62
CA GLY A 189 3.44 -7.32 13.58
C GLY A 189 3.97 -7.23 15.03
N GLN A 190 4.91 -8.09 15.38
CA GLN A 190 5.54 -8.05 16.71
C GLN A 190 6.39 -6.79 16.93
N ALA A 191 7.08 -6.32 15.89
CA ALA A 191 7.91 -5.12 15.98
C ALA A 191 7.07 -3.85 16.12
N VAL A 192 5.91 -3.79 15.43
CA VAL A 192 4.94 -2.69 15.52
C VAL A 192 4.30 -2.61 16.89
#